data_9cb1cd862589323298ef125f2deb49a0
#
_entry.id   9cb1cd862589323298ef125f2deb49a0
#
_cell.length_a   1.000
_cell.length_b   1.000
_cell.length_c   1.000
_cell.angle_alpha   90.00
_cell.angle_beta   90.00
_cell.angle_gamma   90.00
#
_symmetry.space_group_name_H-M   'P 1'
#
loop_
_entity.id
_entity.type
_entity.pdbx_description
1 polymer ?
#
loop_
_entity_poly.entity_id
_entity_poly.type
_entity_poly.pdbx_seq_one_letter_code
_entity_poly.pdbx_strand_id
1 'polypeptide(L)'
;MYSRVATATIRGIQSVPVCVEADVSDGMPVFEMVGFLASEVKEARERVRTALRNVGCALPPRRITVNFMPADIRKSGAGFDLPIAVAVLAAMGRLPHAVLDDVLIVGEIGLNGVVQPVHGVLPMVAEAKERGIRRCIVPRANRKEAALVSGMLVCGVENIGEVMRLLEDASWEKYAAEEYNIEETQPAVLPDFSEIHGQRLMKRACEVAVTGMHNLLFVGPPGAGKTMVASRIPSILPPLAEAERMELSKIYSVKGMLSGENGLLTQRPFRAPHHTVSVQGLTGGGRIPQPGEISLAHKGVLFLDELPEFARETVEALRQPLEDGVVNVARVHASVTYPARVMLVAAMNPCPCGYYPDMQKCRCTQTAIHRYLERISQPILDRIDICVEAPALTFGELTGQQKEETSAAIQKRVAVAQDIQRERYRKEGFSYNSQIPATKIREYCALDKKQEQYMEEIYGKLQLTARSYHKLLRVARTLADMDGGDRICDRHLEEAICYRSFDRKFWER
;
A
#
# COMPACT_ATOMS: atom_id res chain seq x y z
N MET A 1 7.33 31.34 31.90
CA MET A 1 7.02 31.81 30.54
C MET A 1 6.42 30.65 29.74
N TYR A 2 5.37 30.92 29.00
CA TYR A 2 4.61 29.94 28.21
C TYR A 2 5.03 29.95 26.73
N SER A 3 5.09 28.81 26.11
CA SER A 3 5.31 28.65 24.65
C SER A 3 4.45 27.51 24.09
N ARG A 4 4.25 27.51 22.79
CA ARG A 4 3.58 26.42 22.09
C ARG A 4 4.29 26.09 20.76
N VAL A 5 4.28 24.82 20.38
CA VAL A 5 4.89 24.32 19.14
C VAL A 5 3.93 23.34 18.49
N ALA A 6 3.66 23.51 17.20
CA ALA A 6 2.88 22.58 16.42
C ALA A 6 3.72 21.37 15.98
N THR A 7 3.20 20.19 16.20
CA THR A 7 3.76 18.91 15.79
C THR A 7 2.62 17.93 15.43
N ALA A 8 2.94 16.67 15.18
CA ALA A 8 1.94 15.69 14.85
C ALA A 8 2.31 14.28 15.35
N THR A 9 1.32 13.41 15.44
CA THR A 9 1.49 11.96 15.65
C THR A 9 0.80 11.18 14.55
N ILE A 10 1.30 9.98 14.25
CA ILE A 10 0.73 9.11 13.22
C ILE A 10 -0.28 8.15 13.84
N ARG A 11 -1.45 8.05 13.20
CA ARG A 11 -2.45 7.03 13.48
C ARG A 11 -2.85 6.33 12.18
N GLY A 12 -2.32 5.12 11.96
CA GLY A 12 -2.43 4.46 10.67
C GLY A 12 -1.60 5.15 9.60
N ILE A 13 -2.25 5.61 8.55
CA ILE A 13 -1.64 6.44 7.50
C ILE A 13 -1.99 7.92 7.64
N GLN A 14 -2.79 8.26 8.64
CA GLN A 14 -3.23 9.63 8.90
C GLN A 14 -2.35 10.28 9.94
N SER A 15 -2.14 11.56 9.78
CA SER A 15 -1.51 12.40 10.77
C SER A 15 -2.58 13.04 11.66
N VAL A 16 -2.31 13.08 12.94
CA VAL A 16 -3.15 13.80 13.92
C VAL A 16 -2.32 14.94 14.50
N PRO A 17 -2.77 16.17 14.39
CA PRO A 17 -2.04 17.33 14.91
C PRO A 17 -1.96 17.28 16.43
N VAL A 18 -0.80 17.68 16.93
CA VAL A 18 -0.49 17.79 18.34
C VAL A 18 0.13 19.15 18.59
N CYS A 19 -0.27 19.79 19.68
CA CYS A 19 0.37 20.98 20.17
C CYS A 19 1.19 20.61 21.44
N VAL A 20 2.47 20.92 21.41
CA VAL A 20 3.36 20.81 22.58
C VAL A 20 3.44 22.20 23.21
N GLU A 21 2.98 22.29 24.44
CA GLU A 21 3.03 23.49 25.26
C GLU A 21 4.09 23.34 26.35
N ALA A 22 4.90 24.36 26.56
CA ALA A 22 5.88 24.35 27.64
C ALA A 22 5.71 25.59 28.53
N ASP A 23 5.78 25.39 29.84
CA ASP A 23 5.84 26.48 30.81
C ASP A 23 7.06 26.31 31.72
N VAL A 24 7.80 27.40 31.90
CA VAL A 24 8.91 27.50 32.84
C VAL A 24 8.56 28.52 33.91
N SER A 25 8.29 28.03 35.13
CA SER A 25 7.84 28.79 36.27
C SER A 25 8.78 28.59 37.51
N ASP A 26 8.69 29.50 38.44
CA ASP A 26 9.43 29.40 39.71
C ASP A 26 8.85 28.24 40.53
N GLY A 27 9.71 27.47 41.20
CA GLY A 27 9.34 26.33 42.02
C GLY A 27 10.45 25.30 42.15
N MET A 28 10.15 24.15 42.75
CA MET A 28 11.10 23.04 42.85
C MET A 28 11.55 22.59 41.45
N PRO A 29 12.85 22.37 41.25
CA PRO A 29 13.39 21.88 39.97
C PRO A 29 12.79 20.52 39.59
N VAL A 30 11.85 20.52 38.67
CA VAL A 30 11.20 19.30 38.14
C VAL A 30 10.91 19.49 36.68
N PHE A 31 10.99 18.39 35.89
CA PHE A 31 10.57 18.36 34.50
C PHE A 31 9.41 17.36 34.37
N GLU A 32 8.20 17.87 34.28
CA GLU A 32 6.98 17.08 34.18
C GLU A 32 6.45 17.11 32.75
N MET A 33 5.90 15.94 32.33
CA MET A 33 5.25 15.78 31.03
C MET A 33 3.82 15.29 31.25
N VAL A 34 2.84 16.04 30.71
CA VAL A 34 1.40 15.81 30.90
C VAL A 34 0.74 15.45 29.58
N GLY A 35 -0.13 14.45 29.59
CA GLY A 35 -0.88 13.98 28.44
C GLY A 35 -0.97 12.46 28.36
N PHE A 36 -1.66 11.95 27.36
CA PHE A 36 -1.71 10.49 27.11
C PHE A 36 -0.49 10.07 26.30
N LEU A 37 0.64 9.80 27.00
CA LEU A 37 1.96 9.56 26.41
C LEU A 37 2.33 8.08 26.45
N ALA A 38 2.84 7.56 25.33
CA ALA A 38 3.50 6.26 25.30
C ALA A 38 4.87 6.32 26.03
N SER A 39 5.44 5.16 26.34
CA SER A 39 6.71 5.08 27.10
C SER A 39 7.85 5.81 26.40
N GLU A 40 8.00 5.63 25.11
CA GLU A 40 9.02 6.27 24.29
C GLU A 40 8.94 7.82 24.32
N VAL A 41 7.73 8.38 24.41
CA VAL A 41 7.52 9.83 24.55
C VAL A 41 7.85 10.29 25.97
N LYS A 42 7.55 9.48 26.99
CA LYS A 42 7.94 9.79 28.39
C LYS A 42 9.46 9.83 28.58
N GLU A 43 10.18 8.96 27.85
CA GLU A 43 11.64 8.91 27.85
C GLU A 43 12.28 10.14 27.17
N ALA A 44 11.55 10.84 26.29
CA ALA A 44 12.00 12.08 25.65
C ALA A 44 12.50 13.13 26.66
N ARG A 45 11.94 13.12 27.89
CA ARG A 45 12.36 14.03 28.96
C ARG A 45 13.86 13.93 29.21
N GLU A 46 14.41 12.74 29.37
CA GLU A 46 15.83 12.53 29.68
C GLU A 46 16.71 12.77 28.45
N ARG A 47 16.24 12.41 27.25
CA ARG A 47 16.96 12.71 26.00
C ARG A 47 17.08 14.21 25.77
N VAL A 48 15.98 14.95 25.84
CA VAL A 48 15.95 16.39 25.63
C VAL A 48 16.80 17.12 26.68
N ARG A 49 16.65 16.77 27.97
CA ARG A 49 17.44 17.35 29.05
C ARG A 49 18.94 17.19 28.81
N THR A 50 19.37 15.98 28.46
CA THR A 50 20.77 15.66 28.22
C THR A 50 21.30 16.35 26.96
N ALA A 51 20.52 16.32 25.85
CA ALA A 51 20.88 16.96 24.60
C ALA A 51 21.07 18.47 24.78
N LEU A 52 20.09 19.15 25.40
CA LEU A 52 20.18 20.60 25.64
C LEU A 52 21.40 20.96 26.50
N ARG A 53 21.70 20.19 27.55
CA ARG A 53 22.89 20.40 28.34
C ARG A 53 24.19 20.27 27.54
N ASN A 54 24.25 19.25 26.66
CA ASN A 54 25.46 18.96 25.88
C ASN A 54 25.70 20.01 24.76
N VAL A 55 24.65 20.68 24.29
CA VAL A 55 24.78 21.82 23.35
C VAL A 55 24.91 23.19 24.03
N GLY A 56 25.15 23.24 25.35
CA GLY A 56 25.36 24.46 26.11
C GLY A 56 24.08 25.21 26.52
N CYS A 57 22.92 24.61 26.35
CA CYS A 57 21.61 25.16 26.72
C CYS A 57 21.04 24.45 27.96
N ALA A 58 21.80 24.44 29.05
CA ALA A 58 21.37 23.77 30.30
C ALA A 58 20.03 24.33 30.80
N LEU A 59 19.15 23.42 31.24
CA LEU A 59 17.87 23.81 31.83
C LEU A 59 18.07 24.53 33.19
N PRO A 60 17.30 25.61 33.42
CA PRO A 60 17.37 26.31 34.71
C PRO A 60 16.82 25.44 35.85
N PRO A 61 17.25 25.67 37.12
CA PRO A 61 16.73 24.99 38.27
C PRO A 61 15.33 25.52 38.66
N ARG A 62 14.39 25.36 37.74
CA ARG A 62 12.98 25.81 37.82
C ARG A 62 12.04 24.66 37.51
N ARG A 63 10.75 24.87 37.75
CA ARG A 63 9.71 23.92 37.34
C ARG A 63 9.47 24.07 35.85
N ILE A 64 9.60 22.97 35.10
CA ILE A 64 9.30 22.86 33.66
C ILE A 64 8.13 21.89 33.51
N THR A 65 7.04 22.35 32.92
CA THR A 65 5.88 21.52 32.61
C THR A 65 5.65 21.52 31.10
N VAL A 66 5.59 20.33 30.50
CA VAL A 66 5.30 20.13 29.09
C VAL A 66 3.98 19.42 28.94
N ASN A 67 3.01 20.05 28.28
CA ASN A 67 1.68 19.51 28.04
C ASN A 67 1.48 19.18 26.55
N PHE A 68 0.78 18.08 26.27
CA PHE A 68 0.52 17.61 24.90
C PHE A 68 -0.99 17.60 24.62
N MET A 69 -1.43 18.50 23.79
CA MET A 69 -2.83 18.59 23.36
C MET A 69 -3.07 17.97 21.99
N PRO A 70 -4.26 17.33 21.78
CA PRO A 70 -5.33 17.06 22.74
C PRO A 70 -4.99 15.90 23.70
N ALA A 71 -5.57 15.89 24.90
CA ALA A 71 -5.23 14.93 25.96
C ALA A 71 -5.75 13.50 25.70
N ASP A 72 -6.83 13.36 24.93
CA ASP A 72 -7.52 12.10 24.63
C ASP A 72 -6.78 11.23 23.59
N ILE A 73 -5.88 11.82 22.82
CA ILE A 73 -5.12 11.12 21.79
C ILE A 73 -3.78 10.64 22.35
N ARG A 74 -3.51 9.34 22.18
CA ARG A 74 -2.21 8.77 22.55
C ARG A 74 -1.11 9.29 21.63
N LYS A 75 -0.06 9.88 22.21
CA LYS A 75 1.15 10.31 21.53
C LYS A 75 2.15 9.15 21.54
N SER A 76 2.64 8.77 20.36
CA SER A 76 3.59 7.68 20.18
C SER A 76 4.67 8.07 19.16
N GLY A 77 5.82 7.41 19.26
CA GLY A 77 6.99 7.69 18.44
C GLY A 77 7.95 8.71 19.05
N ALA A 78 9.20 8.71 18.55
CA ALA A 78 10.28 9.57 19.06
C ALA A 78 10.31 10.97 18.42
N GLY A 79 9.44 11.25 17.44
CA GLY A 79 9.41 12.53 16.73
C GLY A 79 9.04 13.75 17.57
N PHE A 80 8.73 13.58 18.84
CA PHE A 80 8.40 14.65 19.78
C PHE A 80 9.60 15.31 20.44
N ASP A 81 10.79 14.70 20.39
CA ASP A 81 11.97 15.21 21.10
C ASP A 81 12.32 16.65 20.66
N LEU A 82 12.35 16.89 19.36
CA LEU A 82 12.66 18.22 18.80
C LEU A 82 11.58 19.26 19.14
N PRO A 83 10.27 18.99 18.95
CA PRO A 83 9.21 19.91 19.38
C PRO A 83 9.29 20.26 20.89
N ILE A 84 9.57 19.29 21.74
CA ILE A 84 9.74 19.51 23.20
C ILE A 84 10.92 20.44 23.45
N ALA A 85 12.08 20.16 22.84
CA ALA A 85 13.29 20.97 23.01
C ALA A 85 13.04 22.42 22.59
N VAL A 86 12.41 22.65 21.42
CA VAL A 86 12.08 23.97 20.91
C VAL A 86 11.08 24.69 21.82
N ALA A 87 10.02 24.01 22.27
CA ALA A 87 9.04 24.58 23.18
C ALA A 87 9.70 25.02 24.51
N VAL A 88 10.55 24.17 25.08
CA VAL A 88 11.27 24.52 26.32
C VAL A 88 12.24 25.68 26.12
N LEU A 89 13.02 25.70 25.03
CA LEU A 89 13.93 26.81 24.71
C LEU A 89 13.17 28.14 24.53
N ALA A 90 12.02 28.10 23.85
CA ALA A 90 11.17 29.27 23.70
C ALA A 90 10.59 29.75 25.07
N ALA A 91 10.09 28.82 25.89
CA ALA A 91 9.63 29.14 27.24
C ALA A 91 10.73 29.64 28.18
N MET A 92 12.01 29.38 27.88
CA MET A 92 13.17 29.97 28.56
C MET A 92 13.55 31.35 28.01
N GLY A 93 12.88 31.84 26.97
CA GLY A 93 13.20 33.11 26.31
C GLY A 93 14.44 33.06 25.41
N ARG A 94 14.88 31.84 25.04
CA ARG A 94 16.02 31.63 24.12
C ARG A 94 15.62 31.68 22.65
N LEU A 95 14.33 31.55 22.32
CA LEU A 95 13.79 31.58 20.97
C LEU A 95 12.61 32.55 20.89
N PRO A 96 12.41 33.25 19.78
CA PRO A 96 11.29 34.19 19.60
C PRO A 96 9.98 33.41 19.40
N HIS A 97 8.92 33.74 20.16
CA HIS A 97 7.63 33.06 20.09
C HIS A 97 6.92 33.26 18.75
N ALA A 98 6.98 34.44 18.17
CA ALA A 98 6.26 34.81 16.95
C ALA A 98 6.63 33.93 15.72
N VAL A 99 7.81 33.32 15.73
CA VAL A 99 8.29 32.50 14.62
C VAL A 99 7.69 31.08 14.66
N LEU A 100 7.14 30.68 15.80
CA LEU A 100 6.65 29.31 16.04
C LEU A 100 5.19 29.08 15.63
N ASP A 101 4.40 30.14 15.45
CA ASP A 101 2.96 30.05 15.22
C ASP A 101 2.55 29.36 13.91
N ASP A 102 3.42 29.36 12.91
CA ASP A 102 3.15 28.83 11.54
C ASP A 102 4.22 27.81 11.11
N VAL A 103 4.68 26.98 12.05
CA VAL A 103 5.75 26.01 11.79
C VAL A 103 5.41 24.66 12.38
N LEU A 104 5.38 23.63 11.54
CA LEU A 104 5.38 22.23 12.00
C LEU A 104 6.81 21.83 12.34
N ILE A 105 7.03 21.25 13.54
CA ILE A 105 8.33 20.76 13.97
C ILE A 105 8.22 19.29 14.31
N VAL A 106 9.09 18.46 13.72
CA VAL A 106 9.20 17.02 14.02
C VAL A 106 10.65 16.58 13.98
N GLY A 107 11.03 15.67 14.88
CA GLY A 107 12.37 15.09 14.92
C GLY A 107 12.66 14.38 16.23
N GLU A 108 13.46 13.34 16.17
CA GLU A 108 14.06 12.68 17.34
C GLU A 108 15.43 13.34 17.62
N ILE A 109 15.85 13.38 18.87
CA ILE A 109 17.11 14.00 19.27
C ILE A 109 18.02 12.97 19.94
N GLY A 110 19.24 12.83 19.42
CA GLY A 110 20.32 12.10 20.09
C GLY A 110 20.86 12.89 21.29
N LEU A 111 21.47 12.22 22.25
CA LEU A 111 22.04 12.82 23.45
C LEU A 111 23.11 13.88 23.16
N ASN A 112 23.72 13.85 21.98
CA ASN A 112 24.70 14.83 21.47
C ASN A 112 24.05 16.03 20.77
N GLY A 113 22.71 16.11 20.72
CA GLY A 113 21.98 17.19 20.06
C GLY A 113 21.79 17.00 18.55
N VAL A 114 22.19 15.88 17.97
CA VAL A 114 21.96 15.54 16.56
C VAL A 114 20.50 15.17 16.36
N VAL A 115 19.88 15.70 15.30
CA VAL A 115 18.49 15.39 14.95
C VAL A 115 18.46 14.13 14.06
N GLN A 116 17.73 13.13 14.51
CA GLN A 116 17.61 11.83 13.88
C GLN A 116 16.34 11.73 13.01
N PRO A 117 16.37 10.92 11.96
CA PRO A 117 15.21 10.70 11.09
C PRO A 117 14.02 10.09 11.82
N VAL A 118 12.81 10.43 11.37
CA VAL A 118 11.55 9.88 11.89
C VAL A 118 10.69 9.32 10.77
N HIS A 119 9.77 8.43 11.11
CA HIS A 119 8.85 7.81 10.15
C HIS A 119 7.56 8.61 10.05
N GLY A 120 6.93 8.62 8.87
CA GLY A 120 5.63 9.24 8.67
C GLY A 120 5.67 10.75 8.50
N VAL A 121 6.78 11.32 8.05
CA VAL A 121 6.91 12.77 7.84
C VAL A 121 5.97 13.24 6.72
N LEU A 122 5.84 12.50 5.63
CA LEU A 122 4.97 12.88 4.51
C LEU A 122 3.50 13.12 4.93
N PRO A 123 2.81 12.21 5.63
CA PRO A 123 1.45 12.48 6.10
C PRO A 123 1.40 13.61 7.14
N MET A 124 2.44 13.82 7.97
CA MET A 124 2.47 14.93 8.93
C MET A 124 2.52 16.29 8.23
N VAL A 125 3.38 16.43 7.24
CA VAL A 125 3.55 17.67 6.47
C VAL A 125 2.32 17.93 5.58
N ALA A 126 1.74 16.89 4.98
CA ALA A 126 0.52 17.03 4.18
C ALA A 126 -0.66 17.55 5.01
N GLU A 127 -0.90 16.98 6.21
CA GLU A 127 -1.94 17.43 7.14
C GLU A 127 -1.69 18.86 7.64
N ALA A 128 -0.43 19.20 7.94
CA ALA A 128 -0.06 20.54 8.39
C ALA A 128 -0.40 21.59 7.31
N LYS A 129 -0.12 21.29 6.03
CA LYS A 129 -0.49 22.15 4.91
C LYS A 129 -2.01 22.36 4.80
N GLU A 130 -2.79 21.28 4.92
CA GLU A 130 -4.27 21.36 4.89
C GLU A 130 -4.83 22.24 6.00
N ARG A 131 -4.10 22.38 7.13
CA ARG A 131 -4.42 23.27 8.25
C ARG A 131 -3.89 24.69 8.12
N GLY A 132 -3.26 25.01 6.99
CA GLY A 132 -2.75 26.35 6.70
C GLY A 132 -1.33 26.62 7.21
N ILE A 133 -0.63 25.65 7.79
CA ILE A 133 0.79 25.75 8.13
C ILE A 133 1.59 25.73 6.83
N ARG A 134 2.52 26.67 6.68
CA ARG A 134 3.30 26.83 5.44
C ARG A 134 4.77 26.48 5.58
N ARG A 135 5.25 26.28 6.80
CA ARG A 135 6.66 26.00 7.10
C ARG A 135 6.79 24.73 7.91
N CYS A 136 7.86 23.97 7.66
CA CYS A 136 8.17 22.82 8.53
C CYS A 136 9.67 22.70 8.76
N ILE A 137 10.03 22.25 9.96
CA ILE A 137 11.38 21.87 10.38
C ILE A 137 11.36 20.36 10.60
N VAL A 138 12.18 19.66 9.81
CA VAL A 138 12.27 18.20 9.82
C VAL A 138 13.73 17.76 9.87
N PRO A 139 14.04 16.52 10.26
CA PRO A 139 15.38 15.99 10.15
C PRO A 139 15.89 16.08 8.70
N ARG A 140 17.18 16.36 8.50
CA ARG A 140 17.78 16.51 7.16
C ARG A 140 17.54 15.28 6.27
N ALA A 141 17.56 14.09 6.86
CA ALA A 141 17.27 12.86 6.15
C ALA A 141 15.81 12.77 5.61
N ASN A 142 14.85 13.43 6.28
CA ASN A 142 13.46 13.50 5.85
C ASN A 142 13.13 14.71 4.95
N ARG A 143 14.12 15.58 4.67
CA ARG A 143 13.89 16.82 3.89
C ARG A 143 13.27 16.56 2.53
N LYS A 144 13.82 15.58 1.80
CA LYS A 144 13.31 15.21 0.46
C LYS A 144 11.89 14.65 0.52
N GLU A 145 11.60 13.81 1.53
CA GLU A 145 10.26 13.28 1.79
C GLU A 145 9.24 14.39 2.07
N ALA A 146 9.58 15.33 2.93
CA ALA A 146 8.72 16.47 3.27
C ALA A 146 8.49 17.39 2.06
N ALA A 147 9.50 17.59 1.20
CA ALA A 147 9.43 18.41 0.00
C ALA A 147 8.48 17.87 -1.09
N LEU A 148 8.02 16.61 -0.96
CA LEU A 148 6.97 16.05 -1.83
C LEU A 148 5.61 16.74 -1.66
N VAL A 149 5.44 17.50 -0.58
CA VAL A 149 4.23 18.30 -0.36
C VAL A 149 4.47 19.70 -0.96
N SER A 150 4.04 19.92 -2.20
CA SER A 150 4.19 21.20 -2.90
C SER A 150 3.67 22.39 -2.08
N GLY A 151 4.30 23.56 -2.19
CA GLY A 151 3.88 24.77 -1.50
C GLY A 151 4.14 24.80 0.01
N MET A 152 4.96 23.88 0.54
CA MET A 152 5.50 23.90 1.90
C MET A 152 6.96 24.36 1.87
N LEU A 153 7.33 25.30 2.72
CA LEU A 153 8.72 25.66 2.94
C LEU A 153 9.34 24.64 3.92
N VAL A 154 10.11 23.72 3.39
CA VAL A 154 10.70 22.60 4.14
C VAL A 154 12.13 22.92 4.52
N CYS A 155 12.42 22.99 5.82
CA CYS A 155 13.77 23.15 6.36
C CYS A 155 14.28 21.85 6.96
N GLY A 156 15.35 21.31 6.37
CA GLY A 156 16.04 20.13 6.88
C GLY A 156 17.18 20.50 7.80
N VAL A 157 17.18 19.98 9.03
CA VAL A 157 18.16 20.28 10.07
C VAL A 157 18.92 19.04 10.55
N GLU A 158 20.19 19.20 10.94
CA GLU A 158 21.03 18.12 11.44
C GLU A 158 21.19 18.14 12.97
N ASN A 159 21.03 19.30 13.60
CA ASN A 159 21.23 19.42 15.04
C ASN A 159 20.43 20.61 15.64
N ILE A 160 20.28 20.61 16.96
CA ILE A 160 19.56 21.65 17.71
C ILE A 160 20.14 23.05 17.45
N GLY A 161 21.47 23.17 17.32
CA GLY A 161 22.11 24.46 17.04
C GLY A 161 21.71 25.08 15.71
N GLU A 162 21.45 24.25 14.68
CA GLU A 162 20.88 24.72 13.41
C GLU A 162 19.43 25.20 13.58
N VAL A 163 18.62 24.49 14.36
CA VAL A 163 17.24 24.88 14.65
C VAL A 163 17.20 26.21 15.38
N MET A 164 18.07 26.42 16.36
CA MET A 164 18.16 27.69 17.08
C MET A 164 18.52 28.83 16.13
N ARG A 165 19.58 28.74 15.35
CA ARG A 165 19.99 29.76 14.38
C ARG A 165 18.89 30.04 13.34
N LEU A 166 18.22 28.99 12.83
CA LEU A 166 17.13 29.17 11.87
C LEU A 166 15.97 29.98 12.45
N LEU A 167 15.61 29.71 13.70
CA LEU A 167 14.49 30.38 14.39
C LEU A 167 14.86 31.76 14.90
N GLU A 168 16.10 32.00 15.33
CA GLU A 168 16.61 33.31 15.79
C GLU A 168 16.75 34.28 14.62
N ASP A 169 17.39 33.82 13.52
CA ASP A 169 17.72 34.68 12.36
C ASP A 169 16.56 34.70 11.32
N ALA A 170 15.53 33.89 11.50
CA ALA A 170 14.48 33.63 10.49
C ALA A 170 15.06 33.28 9.11
N SER A 171 16.21 32.58 9.07
CA SER A 171 16.99 32.31 7.86
C SER A 171 16.48 31.02 7.13
N TRP A 172 15.18 30.98 6.84
CA TRP A 172 14.49 29.85 6.25
C TRP A 172 15.09 29.37 4.93
N GLU A 173 15.47 30.31 4.05
CA GLU A 173 15.99 30.01 2.71
C GLU A 173 17.29 29.20 2.75
N LYS A 174 18.14 29.41 3.75
CA LYS A 174 19.41 28.70 3.90
C LYS A 174 19.25 27.22 4.14
N TYR A 175 18.16 26.81 4.79
CA TYR A 175 17.85 25.41 5.14
C TYR A 175 16.73 24.83 4.29
N ALA A 176 16.17 25.62 3.37
CA ALA A 176 15.09 25.22 2.50
C ALA A 176 15.51 24.03 1.60
N ALA A 177 14.58 23.12 1.40
CA ALA A 177 14.71 22.11 0.36
C ALA A 177 14.43 22.75 -1.00
N GLU A 178 15.11 22.30 -2.03
CA GLU A 178 14.70 22.56 -3.40
C GLU A 178 13.30 21.96 -3.64
N GLU A 179 12.46 22.66 -4.38
CA GLU A 179 11.15 22.11 -4.75
C GLU A 179 11.34 20.82 -5.53
N TYR A 180 10.61 19.81 -5.11
CA TYR A 180 10.67 18.51 -5.77
C TYR A 180 9.95 18.57 -7.12
N ASN A 181 10.71 18.38 -8.20
CA ASN A 181 10.14 18.28 -9.54
C ASN A 181 9.81 16.82 -9.87
N ILE A 182 8.52 16.49 -9.95
CA ILE A 182 8.02 15.13 -10.20
C ILE A 182 8.50 14.60 -11.57
N GLU A 183 8.78 15.48 -12.51
CA GLU A 183 9.20 15.13 -13.89
C GLU A 183 10.63 14.57 -13.97
N GLU A 184 11.48 14.82 -12.97
CA GLU A 184 12.89 14.38 -12.98
C GLU A 184 13.10 12.93 -12.50
N THR A 185 12.06 12.27 -11.96
CA THR A 185 12.20 10.89 -11.49
C THR A 185 12.15 9.94 -12.68
N GLN A 186 13.30 9.42 -13.09
CA GLN A 186 13.35 8.36 -14.11
C GLN A 186 12.58 7.14 -13.60
N PRO A 187 11.57 6.65 -14.34
CA PRO A 187 10.88 5.43 -13.95
C PRO A 187 11.87 4.26 -13.95
N ALA A 188 11.88 3.48 -12.88
CA ALA A 188 12.68 2.26 -12.86
C ALA A 188 12.27 1.35 -14.05
N VAL A 189 13.26 0.76 -14.71
CA VAL A 189 13.02 -0.13 -15.85
C VAL A 189 12.35 -1.40 -15.32
N LEU A 190 11.09 -1.60 -15.68
CA LEU A 190 10.35 -2.82 -15.38
C LEU A 190 10.63 -3.90 -16.42
N PRO A 191 10.67 -5.20 -16.04
CA PRO A 191 10.76 -6.31 -16.98
C PRO A 191 9.58 -6.27 -17.97
N ASP A 192 9.86 -6.51 -19.26
CA ASP A 192 8.86 -6.36 -20.34
C ASP A 192 8.15 -7.68 -20.66
N PHE A 193 6.89 -7.61 -21.10
CA PHE A 193 6.11 -8.77 -21.55
C PHE A 193 6.69 -9.42 -22.79
N SER A 194 7.45 -8.71 -23.61
CA SER A 194 8.16 -9.26 -24.78
C SER A 194 9.24 -10.29 -24.42
N GLU A 195 9.70 -10.30 -23.17
CA GLU A 195 10.64 -11.31 -22.66
C GLU A 195 9.96 -12.67 -22.38
N ILE A 196 8.63 -12.73 -22.39
CA ILE A 196 7.86 -13.96 -22.17
C ILE A 196 7.64 -14.63 -23.51
N HIS A 197 8.31 -15.77 -23.75
CA HIS A 197 8.07 -16.56 -24.94
C HIS A 197 6.85 -17.47 -24.79
N GLY A 198 6.00 -17.53 -25.83
CA GLY A 198 4.78 -18.33 -25.80
C GLY A 198 3.77 -17.85 -24.76
N GLN A 199 3.24 -18.79 -23.95
CA GLN A 199 2.31 -18.54 -22.82
C GLN A 199 1.12 -17.61 -23.15
N ARG A 200 0.56 -17.74 -24.37
CA ARG A 200 -0.50 -16.85 -24.88
C ARG A 200 -1.71 -16.75 -23.95
N LEU A 201 -2.12 -17.89 -23.38
CA LEU A 201 -3.27 -17.93 -22.48
C LEU A 201 -3.02 -17.14 -21.19
N MET A 202 -1.82 -17.30 -20.59
CA MET A 202 -1.46 -16.54 -19.39
C MET A 202 -1.33 -15.04 -19.68
N LYS A 203 -0.71 -14.67 -20.81
CA LYS A 203 -0.62 -13.26 -21.24
C LYS A 203 -1.99 -12.62 -21.40
N ARG A 204 -2.91 -13.32 -22.09
CA ARG A 204 -4.30 -12.85 -22.27
C ARG A 204 -5.02 -12.71 -20.94
N ALA A 205 -4.90 -13.70 -20.07
CA ALA A 205 -5.49 -13.65 -18.72
C ALA A 205 -4.92 -12.47 -17.89
N CYS A 206 -3.63 -12.18 -17.99
CA CYS A 206 -3.03 -10.99 -17.34
C CYS A 206 -3.62 -9.70 -17.88
N GLU A 207 -3.75 -9.55 -19.20
CA GLU A 207 -4.34 -8.37 -19.83
C GLU A 207 -5.79 -8.14 -19.35
N VAL A 208 -6.61 -9.20 -19.35
CA VAL A 208 -8.00 -9.13 -18.84
C VAL A 208 -8.04 -8.80 -17.36
N ALA A 209 -7.20 -9.48 -16.56
CA ALA A 209 -7.15 -9.29 -15.13
C ALA A 209 -6.72 -7.85 -14.75
N VAL A 210 -5.71 -7.30 -15.42
CA VAL A 210 -5.26 -5.92 -15.21
C VAL A 210 -6.32 -4.92 -15.65
N THR A 211 -7.00 -5.15 -16.77
CA THR A 211 -8.01 -4.24 -17.29
C THR A 211 -9.17 -4.06 -16.30
N GLY A 212 -9.66 -5.14 -15.71
CA GLY A 212 -10.76 -5.10 -14.75
C GLY A 212 -10.33 -5.10 -13.29
N MET A 213 -9.03 -5.12 -12.99
CA MET A 213 -8.48 -5.34 -11.63
C MET A 213 -9.01 -6.63 -10.99
N HIS A 214 -9.06 -7.71 -11.76
CA HIS A 214 -9.51 -9.03 -11.33
C HIS A 214 -8.41 -9.81 -10.62
N ASN A 215 -8.77 -10.57 -9.60
CA ASN A 215 -7.87 -11.51 -8.95
C ASN A 215 -7.60 -12.72 -9.83
N LEU A 216 -6.34 -13.14 -9.93
CA LEU A 216 -5.84 -14.12 -10.90
C LEU A 216 -5.12 -15.28 -10.21
N LEU A 217 -5.39 -16.50 -10.66
CA LEU A 217 -4.70 -17.72 -10.23
C LEU A 217 -4.09 -18.45 -11.42
N PHE A 218 -2.79 -18.69 -11.35
CA PHE A 218 -2.06 -19.57 -12.26
C PHE A 218 -1.94 -20.99 -11.69
N VAL A 219 -2.38 -21.99 -12.42
CA VAL A 219 -2.22 -23.41 -12.04
C VAL A 219 -1.40 -24.13 -13.11
N GLY A 220 -0.29 -24.76 -12.75
CA GLY A 220 0.53 -25.47 -13.73
C GLY A 220 1.80 -26.07 -13.15
N PRO A 221 2.52 -26.88 -13.94
CA PRO A 221 3.71 -27.56 -13.48
C PRO A 221 4.83 -26.60 -13.06
N PRO A 222 5.81 -27.05 -12.26
CA PRO A 222 7.01 -26.28 -11.98
C PRO A 222 7.74 -25.96 -13.30
N GLY A 223 8.36 -24.77 -13.37
CA GLY A 223 9.06 -24.31 -14.58
C GLY A 223 8.15 -23.79 -15.72
N ALA A 224 6.82 -23.73 -15.55
CA ALA A 224 5.91 -23.17 -16.56
C ALA A 224 5.96 -21.63 -16.69
N GLY A 225 6.83 -20.92 -15.97
CA GLY A 225 7.00 -19.49 -16.07
C GLY A 225 5.98 -18.65 -15.30
N LYS A 226 5.20 -19.22 -14.39
CA LYS A 226 4.16 -18.53 -13.60
C LYS A 226 4.68 -17.28 -12.89
N THR A 227 5.77 -17.42 -12.14
CA THR A 227 6.43 -16.32 -11.41
C THR A 227 7.00 -15.27 -12.38
N MET A 228 7.55 -15.72 -13.51
CA MET A 228 8.08 -14.85 -14.56
C MET A 228 6.98 -13.97 -15.16
N VAL A 229 5.83 -14.52 -15.47
CA VAL A 229 4.67 -13.77 -15.99
C VAL A 229 4.13 -12.83 -14.91
N ALA A 230 3.93 -13.32 -13.68
CA ALA A 230 3.41 -12.50 -12.58
C ALA A 230 4.27 -11.26 -12.30
N SER A 231 5.59 -11.40 -12.29
CA SER A 231 6.54 -10.29 -12.02
C SER A 231 6.52 -9.18 -13.08
N ARG A 232 5.96 -9.44 -14.26
CA ARG A 232 5.83 -8.48 -15.35
C ARG A 232 4.49 -7.77 -15.39
N ILE A 233 3.49 -8.21 -14.61
CA ILE A 233 2.17 -7.57 -14.54
C ILE A 233 2.26 -6.05 -14.24
N PRO A 234 3.15 -5.56 -13.35
CA PRO A 234 3.28 -4.11 -13.12
C PRO A 234 3.58 -3.30 -14.39
N SER A 235 4.26 -3.87 -15.38
CA SER A 235 4.63 -3.15 -16.62
C SER A 235 3.46 -2.90 -17.56
N ILE A 236 2.36 -3.63 -17.39
CA ILE A 236 1.12 -3.43 -18.18
C ILE A 236 0.03 -2.70 -17.40
N LEU A 237 0.23 -2.44 -16.12
CA LEU A 237 -0.68 -1.60 -15.33
C LEU A 237 -0.53 -0.12 -15.75
N PRO A 238 -1.63 0.62 -15.89
CA PRO A 238 -1.58 2.05 -16.12
C PRO A 238 -0.84 2.79 -14.99
N PRO A 239 -0.18 3.93 -15.29
CA PRO A 239 0.54 4.69 -14.28
C PRO A 239 -0.37 5.13 -13.14
N LEU A 240 0.21 5.38 -11.97
CA LEU A 240 -0.52 5.91 -10.81
C LEU A 240 -0.94 7.36 -11.08
N ALA A 241 -2.20 7.69 -10.78
CA ALA A 241 -2.65 9.08 -10.70
C ALA A 241 -1.95 9.80 -9.52
N GLU A 242 -1.87 11.11 -9.54
CA GLU A 242 -1.20 11.90 -8.50
C GLU A 242 -1.74 11.61 -7.10
N ALA A 243 -3.06 11.56 -6.95
CA ALA A 243 -3.70 11.20 -5.68
C ALA A 243 -3.33 9.78 -5.20
N GLU A 244 -3.22 8.82 -6.14
CA GLU A 244 -2.80 7.44 -5.82
C GLU A 244 -1.33 7.39 -5.40
N ARG A 245 -0.44 8.18 -6.05
CA ARG A 245 0.98 8.31 -5.67
C ARG A 245 1.12 8.83 -4.25
N MET A 246 0.36 9.86 -3.90
CA MET A 246 0.36 10.45 -2.56
C MET A 246 -0.15 9.45 -1.52
N GLU A 247 -1.28 8.77 -1.76
CA GLU A 247 -1.85 7.76 -0.86
C GLU A 247 -0.86 6.63 -0.60
N LEU A 248 -0.25 6.09 -1.66
CA LEU A 248 0.72 5.02 -1.58
C LEU A 248 2.00 5.47 -0.85
N SER A 249 2.52 6.66 -1.17
CA SER A 249 3.72 7.20 -0.53
C SER A 249 3.53 7.44 0.97
N LYS A 250 2.32 7.82 1.42
CA LYS A 250 1.99 7.91 2.85
C LYS A 250 2.13 6.56 3.56
N ILE A 251 1.71 5.45 2.93
CA ILE A 251 1.86 4.10 3.50
C ILE A 251 3.35 3.76 3.67
N TYR A 252 4.15 4.01 2.64
CA TYR A 252 5.59 3.73 2.65
C TYR A 252 6.35 4.65 3.62
N SER A 253 5.94 5.91 3.75
CA SER A 253 6.45 6.86 4.73
C SER A 253 6.26 6.34 6.17
N VAL A 254 5.03 5.93 6.51
CA VAL A 254 4.73 5.38 7.85
C VAL A 254 5.51 4.11 8.13
N LYS A 255 5.77 3.28 7.11
CA LYS A 255 6.61 2.08 7.23
C LYS A 255 8.11 2.40 7.34
N GLY A 256 8.54 3.63 7.05
CA GLY A 256 9.95 4.00 6.95
C GLY A 256 10.65 3.45 5.71
N MET A 257 9.88 3.16 4.65
CA MET A 257 10.38 2.61 3.39
C MET A 257 10.38 3.64 2.25
N LEU A 258 9.98 4.87 2.52
CA LEU A 258 10.08 5.96 1.55
C LEU A 258 11.50 6.52 1.60
N SER A 259 12.35 6.15 0.63
CA SER A 259 13.68 6.74 0.49
C SER A 259 13.55 8.12 -0.16
N GLY A 260 14.18 9.13 0.44
CA GLY A 260 14.17 10.49 -0.09
C GLY A 260 14.81 10.64 -1.48
N GLU A 261 15.50 9.61 -2.00
CA GLU A 261 16.11 9.62 -3.32
C GLU A 261 15.10 9.32 -4.44
N ASN A 262 14.03 8.58 -4.13
CA ASN A 262 13.07 8.10 -5.13
C ASN A 262 11.79 8.97 -5.24
N GLY A 263 11.66 10.03 -4.44
CA GLY A 263 10.49 10.89 -4.48
C GLY A 263 9.17 10.19 -4.16
N LEU A 264 8.07 10.68 -4.73
CA LEU A 264 6.79 9.98 -4.71
C LEU A 264 6.90 8.67 -5.50
N LEU A 265 6.25 7.64 -5.00
CA LEU A 265 6.20 6.37 -5.70
C LEU A 265 5.48 6.54 -7.04
N THR A 266 6.20 6.34 -8.14
CA THR A 266 5.69 6.50 -9.50
C THR A 266 5.16 5.21 -10.09
N GLN A 267 5.60 4.07 -9.57
CA GLN A 267 5.26 2.74 -10.04
C GLN A 267 4.28 2.05 -9.10
N ARG A 268 3.39 1.24 -9.68
CA ARG A 268 2.52 0.36 -8.89
C ARG A 268 3.35 -0.72 -8.21
N PRO A 269 3.17 -0.93 -6.90
CA PRO A 269 3.98 -1.90 -6.17
C PRO A 269 3.70 -3.33 -6.61
N PHE A 270 4.74 -4.14 -6.62
CA PHE A 270 4.69 -5.60 -6.71
C PHE A 270 5.26 -6.18 -5.43
N ARG A 271 4.39 -6.78 -4.60
CA ARG A 271 4.80 -7.39 -3.34
C ARG A 271 4.65 -8.89 -3.43
N ALA A 272 5.74 -9.61 -3.21
CA ALA A 272 5.81 -11.07 -3.29
C ALA A 272 6.37 -11.63 -1.98
N PRO A 273 5.57 -11.66 -0.89
CA PRO A 273 6.02 -12.21 0.37
C PRO A 273 6.27 -13.73 0.25
N HIS A 274 7.32 -14.20 0.92
CA HIS A 274 7.60 -15.62 1.00
C HIS A 274 6.48 -16.38 1.71
N HIS A 275 6.22 -17.64 1.38
CA HIS A 275 5.13 -18.43 1.97
C HIS A 275 5.22 -18.62 3.50
N THR A 276 6.40 -18.39 4.10
CA THR A 276 6.60 -18.41 5.56
C THR A 276 6.17 -17.11 6.27
N VAL A 277 5.65 -16.13 5.55
CA VAL A 277 5.20 -14.86 6.14
C VAL A 277 4.12 -15.13 7.21
N SER A 278 4.25 -14.46 8.35
CA SER A 278 3.22 -14.54 9.40
C SER A 278 1.98 -13.73 9.03
N VAL A 279 0.84 -14.02 9.69
CA VAL A 279 -0.39 -13.22 9.57
C VAL A 279 -0.11 -11.74 9.79
N GLN A 280 0.68 -11.40 10.83
CA GLN A 280 1.03 -10.00 11.12
C GLN A 280 1.95 -9.38 10.06
N GLY A 281 2.86 -10.16 9.47
CA GLY A 281 3.68 -9.71 8.35
C GLY A 281 2.83 -9.36 7.13
N LEU A 282 1.81 -10.18 6.84
CA LEU A 282 0.92 -10.00 5.70
C LEU A 282 -0.08 -8.86 5.93
N THR A 283 -0.81 -8.83 7.04
CA THR A 283 -1.89 -7.87 7.31
C THR A 283 -1.43 -6.62 8.06
N GLY A 284 -0.28 -6.68 8.68
CA GLY A 284 0.19 -5.63 9.58
C GLY A 284 -0.12 -5.93 11.04
N GLY A 285 0.46 -5.16 11.91
CA GLY A 285 0.34 -5.36 13.36
C GLY A 285 1.54 -4.83 14.14
N GLY A 286 1.84 -5.47 15.25
CA GLY A 286 2.88 -5.05 16.19
C GLY A 286 2.33 -4.29 17.40
N ARG A 287 3.21 -3.95 18.33
CA ARG A 287 2.87 -3.14 19.53
C ARG A 287 2.41 -1.72 19.11
N ILE A 288 3.12 -1.14 18.17
CA ILE A 288 2.71 0.05 17.42
C ILE A 288 2.22 -0.49 16.07
N PRO A 289 0.92 -0.37 15.75
CA PRO A 289 0.39 -0.88 14.49
C PRO A 289 1.15 -0.32 13.28
N GLN A 290 1.63 -1.22 12.42
CA GLN A 290 2.29 -0.87 11.17
C GLN A 290 1.62 -1.58 9.98
N PRO A 291 1.67 -1.02 8.77
CA PRO A 291 1.12 -1.66 7.58
C PRO A 291 1.91 -2.94 7.24
N GLY A 292 1.18 -3.99 6.81
CA GLY A 292 1.75 -5.24 6.31
C GLY A 292 1.91 -5.26 4.80
N GLU A 293 2.34 -6.43 4.26
CA GLU A 293 2.61 -6.61 2.83
C GLU A 293 1.40 -6.29 1.94
N ILE A 294 0.18 -6.60 2.40
CA ILE A 294 -1.02 -6.29 1.61
C ILE A 294 -1.26 -4.78 1.50
N SER A 295 -0.99 -4.00 2.55
CA SER A 295 -1.08 -2.55 2.48
C SER A 295 0.06 -1.93 1.69
N LEU A 296 1.25 -2.54 1.72
CA LEU A 296 2.37 -2.13 0.86
C LEU A 296 2.12 -2.45 -0.63
N ALA A 297 1.24 -3.42 -0.92
CA ALA A 297 0.79 -3.74 -2.28
C ALA A 297 -0.39 -2.87 -2.76
N HIS A 298 -0.85 -1.92 -1.95
CA HIS A 298 -2.01 -1.07 -2.26
C HIS A 298 -1.89 -0.42 -3.65
N LYS A 299 -2.99 -0.44 -4.44
CA LYS A 299 -3.03 0.03 -5.85
C LYS A 299 -2.08 -0.72 -6.81
N GLY A 300 -1.53 -1.83 -6.38
CA GLY A 300 -0.61 -2.67 -7.15
C GLY A 300 -0.97 -4.15 -7.07
N VAL A 301 0.05 -4.99 -7.09
CA VAL A 301 -0.05 -6.44 -7.14
C VAL A 301 0.48 -7.07 -5.85
N LEU A 302 -0.34 -7.90 -5.22
CA LEU A 302 0.10 -8.85 -4.20
C LEU A 302 0.24 -10.22 -4.86
N PHE A 303 1.47 -10.71 -5.00
CA PHE A 303 1.77 -12.00 -5.59
C PHE A 303 2.06 -13.05 -4.53
N LEU A 304 1.31 -14.15 -4.56
CA LEU A 304 1.51 -15.30 -3.67
C LEU A 304 1.94 -16.51 -4.51
N ASP A 305 3.23 -16.78 -4.53
CA ASP A 305 3.75 -17.99 -5.18
C ASP A 305 3.59 -19.20 -4.26
N GLU A 306 3.40 -20.39 -4.83
CA GLU A 306 3.18 -21.60 -4.07
C GLU A 306 2.04 -21.47 -3.05
N LEU A 307 0.90 -20.94 -3.46
CA LEU A 307 -0.23 -20.61 -2.58
C LEU A 307 -0.61 -21.69 -1.56
N PRO A 308 -0.61 -23.01 -1.87
CA PRO A 308 -0.92 -24.05 -0.90
C PRO A 308 0.15 -24.26 0.19
N GLU A 309 1.34 -23.66 0.05
CA GLU A 309 2.42 -23.78 1.05
C GLU A 309 2.35 -22.69 2.13
N PHE A 310 1.55 -21.66 1.94
CA PHE A 310 1.26 -20.69 3.00
C PHE A 310 0.49 -21.32 4.15
N ALA A 311 0.75 -20.88 5.37
CA ALA A 311 -0.06 -21.26 6.52
C ALA A 311 -1.53 -20.89 6.26
N ARG A 312 -2.45 -21.80 6.56
CA ARG A 312 -3.88 -21.62 6.32
C ARG A 312 -4.42 -20.32 6.92
N GLU A 313 -4.02 -19.99 8.14
CA GLU A 313 -4.42 -18.77 8.85
C GLU A 313 -3.97 -17.51 8.11
N THR A 314 -2.78 -17.55 7.49
CA THR A 314 -2.23 -16.42 6.72
C THR A 314 -3.06 -16.17 5.46
N VAL A 315 -3.46 -17.23 4.75
CA VAL A 315 -4.31 -17.12 3.54
C VAL A 315 -5.73 -16.68 3.92
N GLU A 316 -6.30 -17.23 4.99
CA GLU A 316 -7.63 -16.83 5.48
C GLU A 316 -7.68 -15.35 5.89
N ALA A 317 -6.59 -14.79 6.40
CA ALA A 317 -6.52 -13.37 6.76
C ALA A 317 -6.69 -12.40 5.57
N LEU A 318 -6.53 -12.89 4.32
CA LEU A 318 -6.78 -12.12 3.09
C LEU A 318 -8.27 -11.90 2.81
N ARG A 319 -9.17 -12.67 3.42
CA ARG A 319 -10.61 -12.66 3.08
C ARG A 319 -11.22 -11.28 3.19
N GLN A 320 -11.02 -10.62 4.33
CA GLN A 320 -11.56 -9.29 4.58
C GLN A 320 -10.88 -8.22 3.70
N PRO A 321 -9.55 -8.13 3.63
CA PRO A 321 -8.89 -7.14 2.78
C PRO A 321 -9.27 -7.22 1.30
N LEU A 322 -9.45 -8.43 0.75
CA LEU A 322 -9.85 -8.62 -0.64
C LEU A 322 -11.31 -8.23 -0.91
N GLU A 323 -12.16 -8.20 0.12
CA GLU A 323 -13.57 -7.80 0.01
C GLU A 323 -13.75 -6.30 0.29
N ASP A 324 -13.19 -5.82 1.39
CA ASP A 324 -13.40 -4.44 1.89
C ASP A 324 -12.38 -3.45 1.32
N GLY A 325 -11.25 -3.92 0.76
CA GLY A 325 -10.14 -3.07 0.30
C GLY A 325 -9.39 -2.38 1.42
N VAL A 326 -9.53 -2.86 2.65
CA VAL A 326 -8.88 -2.32 3.85
C VAL A 326 -8.46 -3.42 4.81
N VAL A 327 -7.44 -3.17 5.62
CA VAL A 327 -7.03 -4.00 6.75
C VAL A 327 -7.32 -3.26 8.04
N ASN A 328 -8.08 -3.87 8.94
CA ASN A 328 -8.35 -3.34 10.27
C ASN A 328 -7.45 -4.02 11.29
N VAL A 329 -6.54 -3.26 11.89
CA VAL A 329 -5.65 -3.72 12.97
C VAL A 329 -6.20 -3.21 14.31
N ALA A 330 -6.92 -4.07 15.03
CA ALA A 330 -7.41 -3.75 16.37
C ALA A 330 -6.38 -4.16 17.43
N ARG A 331 -6.07 -3.26 18.36
CA ARG A 331 -5.24 -3.46 19.56
C ARG A 331 -5.90 -2.81 20.77
N VAL A 332 -5.48 -3.19 21.96
CA VAL A 332 -6.06 -2.69 23.23
C VAL A 332 -6.12 -1.15 23.29
N HIS A 333 -5.17 -0.46 22.68
CA HIS A 333 -5.04 0.99 22.74
C HIS A 333 -5.27 1.74 21.44
N ALA A 334 -5.50 1.01 20.32
CA ALA A 334 -5.72 1.65 19.03
C ALA A 334 -6.40 0.68 18.04
N SER A 335 -7.42 1.17 17.36
CA SER A 335 -7.92 0.56 16.13
C SER A 335 -7.45 1.43 14.96
N VAL A 336 -6.78 0.81 14.00
CA VAL A 336 -6.19 1.48 12.85
C VAL A 336 -6.61 0.77 11.59
N THR A 337 -7.00 1.52 10.57
CA THR A 337 -7.34 1.01 9.26
C THR A 337 -6.27 1.38 8.26
N TYR A 338 -5.76 0.39 7.53
CA TYR A 338 -4.83 0.59 6.42
C TYR A 338 -5.52 0.29 5.09
N PRO A 339 -5.33 1.09 4.04
CA PRO A 339 -5.84 0.77 2.71
C PRO A 339 -5.13 -0.48 2.17
N ALA A 340 -5.92 -1.34 1.49
CA ALA A 340 -5.47 -2.63 0.98
C ALA A 340 -6.19 -3.01 -0.34
N ARG A 341 -6.45 -2.05 -1.21
CA ARG A 341 -7.01 -2.30 -2.54
C ARG A 341 -5.90 -2.85 -3.43
N VAL A 342 -5.82 -4.16 -3.54
CA VAL A 342 -4.78 -4.88 -4.29
C VAL A 342 -5.40 -5.76 -5.36
N MET A 343 -4.66 -6.01 -6.41
CA MET A 343 -4.89 -7.13 -7.32
C MET A 343 -4.15 -8.33 -6.77
N LEU A 344 -4.88 -9.36 -6.34
CA LEU A 344 -4.26 -10.63 -5.93
C LEU A 344 -3.89 -11.42 -7.17
N VAL A 345 -2.63 -11.78 -7.29
CA VAL A 345 -2.14 -12.77 -8.24
C VAL A 345 -1.55 -13.92 -7.44
N ALA A 346 -2.01 -15.13 -7.71
CA ALA A 346 -1.50 -16.31 -7.04
C ALA A 346 -0.99 -17.33 -8.06
N ALA A 347 -0.04 -18.15 -7.64
CA ALA A 347 0.44 -19.26 -8.43
C ALA A 347 0.51 -20.55 -7.59
N MET A 348 0.19 -21.67 -8.21
CA MET A 348 0.28 -22.97 -7.55
C MET A 348 0.59 -24.09 -8.53
N ASN A 349 1.04 -25.20 -8.00
CA ASN A 349 1.10 -26.45 -8.74
C ASN A 349 -0.24 -27.19 -8.60
N PRO A 350 -0.62 -28.05 -9.55
CA PRO A 350 -1.88 -28.79 -9.49
C PRO A 350 -1.89 -29.95 -8.48
N CYS A 351 -0.73 -30.35 -7.98
CA CYS A 351 -0.55 -31.41 -6.97
C CYS A 351 0.85 -31.29 -6.34
N PRO A 352 1.18 -32.05 -5.28
CA PRO A 352 2.50 -32.01 -4.64
C PRO A 352 3.70 -32.25 -5.58
N CYS A 353 3.57 -33.13 -6.59
CA CYS A 353 4.64 -33.36 -7.58
C CYS A 353 4.59 -32.38 -8.77
N GLY A 354 3.48 -31.64 -8.94
CA GLY A 354 3.31 -30.60 -9.95
C GLY A 354 2.83 -31.07 -11.33
N TYR A 355 2.58 -32.37 -11.54
CA TYR A 355 2.32 -32.89 -12.90
C TYR A 355 0.89 -33.38 -13.15
N TYR A 356 0.00 -33.34 -12.17
CA TYR A 356 -1.41 -33.66 -12.40
C TYR A 356 -2.04 -32.69 -13.43
N PRO A 357 -2.88 -33.15 -14.38
CA PRO A 357 -3.45 -34.48 -14.57
C PRO A 357 -2.61 -35.46 -15.45
N ASP A 358 -1.38 -35.11 -15.82
CA ASP A 358 -0.52 -36.00 -16.60
C ASP A 358 -0.12 -37.24 -15.78
N MET A 359 -0.91 -38.32 -15.93
CA MET A 359 -0.72 -39.58 -15.16
C MET A 359 0.57 -40.32 -15.54
N GLN A 360 1.26 -39.96 -16.61
CA GLN A 360 2.57 -40.54 -16.94
C GLN A 360 3.67 -39.95 -16.07
N LYS A 361 3.55 -38.68 -15.70
CA LYS A 361 4.53 -37.95 -14.86
C LYS A 361 4.08 -37.86 -13.41
N CYS A 362 2.77 -37.76 -13.16
CA CYS A 362 2.22 -37.61 -11.81
C CYS A 362 2.23 -38.95 -11.07
N ARG A 363 2.87 -38.97 -9.89
CA ARG A 363 2.93 -40.13 -8.99
C ARG A 363 2.09 -39.93 -7.72
N CYS A 364 1.30 -38.87 -7.64
CA CYS A 364 0.48 -38.59 -6.47
C CYS A 364 -0.76 -39.47 -6.44
N THR A 365 -1.12 -39.97 -5.26
CA THR A 365 -2.42 -40.61 -5.05
C THR A 365 -3.53 -39.56 -5.09
N GLN A 366 -4.75 -39.96 -5.43
CA GLN A 366 -5.92 -39.06 -5.42
C GLN A 366 -6.10 -38.40 -4.05
N THR A 367 -5.92 -39.13 -2.96
CA THR A 367 -5.98 -38.60 -1.60
C THR A 367 -4.92 -37.50 -1.34
N ALA A 368 -3.70 -37.67 -1.86
CA ALA A 368 -2.64 -36.68 -1.72
C ALA A 368 -2.96 -35.41 -2.53
N ILE A 369 -3.53 -35.54 -3.73
CA ILE A 369 -3.98 -34.44 -4.57
C ILE A 369 -5.07 -33.65 -3.84
N HIS A 370 -6.14 -34.34 -3.37
CA HIS A 370 -7.23 -33.68 -2.64
C HIS A 370 -6.73 -32.93 -1.39
N ARG A 371 -5.93 -33.59 -0.55
CA ARG A 371 -5.36 -32.95 0.65
C ARG A 371 -4.52 -31.72 0.33
N TYR A 372 -3.83 -31.72 -0.81
CA TYR A 372 -3.03 -30.56 -1.25
C TYR A 372 -3.94 -29.41 -1.70
N LEU A 373 -4.96 -29.69 -2.50
CA LEU A 373 -5.90 -28.69 -3.00
C LEU A 373 -6.79 -28.11 -1.88
N GLU A 374 -7.17 -28.94 -0.89
CA GLU A 374 -7.96 -28.53 0.29
C GLU A 374 -7.22 -27.57 1.24
N ARG A 375 -5.91 -27.37 1.07
CA ARG A 375 -5.18 -26.32 1.80
C ARG A 375 -5.70 -24.93 1.45
N ILE A 376 -6.23 -24.75 0.24
CA ILE A 376 -6.88 -23.51 -0.19
C ILE A 376 -8.38 -23.65 0.09
N SER A 377 -8.89 -22.80 0.95
CA SER A 377 -10.31 -22.83 1.30
C SER A 377 -11.20 -22.31 0.17
N GLN A 378 -12.42 -22.84 0.08
CA GLN A 378 -13.42 -22.36 -0.88
C GLN A 378 -13.67 -20.85 -0.78
N PRO A 379 -13.76 -20.20 0.41
CA PRO A 379 -13.89 -18.75 0.50
C PRO A 379 -12.77 -17.95 -0.15
N ILE A 380 -11.55 -18.47 -0.24
CA ILE A 380 -10.44 -17.81 -0.95
C ILE A 380 -10.59 -18.00 -2.46
N LEU A 381 -10.91 -19.23 -2.93
CA LEU A 381 -11.21 -19.51 -4.34
C LEU A 381 -12.38 -18.63 -4.84
N ASP A 382 -13.37 -18.43 -3.99
CA ASP A 382 -14.49 -17.52 -4.26
C ASP A 382 -14.06 -16.03 -4.40
N ARG A 383 -12.83 -15.65 -4.13
CA ARG A 383 -12.29 -14.32 -4.33
C ARG A 383 -11.38 -14.19 -5.56
N ILE A 384 -11.06 -15.32 -6.17
CA ILE A 384 -10.33 -15.38 -7.44
C ILE A 384 -11.34 -15.27 -8.58
N ASP A 385 -11.14 -14.36 -9.50
CA ASP A 385 -12.05 -14.11 -10.63
C ASP A 385 -11.66 -14.91 -11.86
N ILE A 386 -10.36 -15.01 -12.12
CA ILE A 386 -9.77 -15.64 -13.28
C ILE A 386 -8.83 -16.77 -12.81
N CYS A 387 -9.06 -17.98 -13.30
CA CYS A 387 -8.16 -19.10 -13.10
C CYS A 387 -7.68 -19.59 -14.48
N VAL A 388 -6.36 -19.73 -14.65
CA VAL A 388 -5.78 -20.12 -15.93
C VAL A 388 -4.69 -21.17 -15.76
N GLU A 389 -4.69 -22.14 -16.68
CA GLU A 389 -3.64 -23.14 -16.75
C GLU A 389 -2.37 -22.57 -17.37
N ALA A 390 -1.24 -22.81 -16.73
CA ALA A 390 0.09 -22.51 -17.23
C ALA A 390 0.67 -23.79 -17.86
N PRO A 391 0.57 -23.99 -19.18
CA PRO A 391 1.11 -25.19 -19.81
C PRO A 391 2.66 -25.17 -19.75
N ALA A 392 3.26 -26.36 -19.77
CA ALA A 392 4.69 -26.48 -19.97
C ALA A 392 5.06 -25.94 -21.36
N LEU A 393 6.12 -25.13 -21.44
CA LEU A 393 6.62 -24.62 -22.71
C LEU A 393 7.22 -25.75 -23.55
N THR A 394 6.92 -25.74 -24.82
CA THR A 394 7.59 -26.62 -25.81
C THR A 394 8.95 -26.02 -26.20
N PHE A 395 9.88 -26.88 -26.67
CA PHE A 395 11.17 -26.41 -27.16
C PHE A 395 11.03 -25.37 -28.29
N GLY A 396 10.05 -25.58 -29.19
CA GLY A 396 9.78 -24.64 -30.29
C GLY A 396 9.31 -23.26 -29.83
N GLU A 397 8.54 -23.18 -28.73
CA GLU A 397 8.13 -21.91 -28.12
C GLU A 397 9.30 -21.20 -27.44
N LEU A 398 10.24 -21.93 -26.84
CA LEU A 398 11.43 -21.37 -26.21
C LEU A 398 12.45 -20.84 -27.21
N THR A 399 12.60 -21.50 -28.38
CA THR A 399 13.57 -21.17 -29.42
C THR A 399 12.99 -20.34 -30.56
N GLY A 400 11.67 -20.13 -30.56
CA GLY A 400 10.95 -19.40 -31.60
C GLY A 400 11.40 -17.94 -31.70
N GLN A 401 11.71 -17.48 -32.90
CA GLN A 401 12.07 -16.08 -33.19
C GLN A 401 10.85 -15.17 -33.37
N GLN A 402 9.66 -15.59 -32.92
CA GLN A 402 8.48 -14.72 -33.03
C GLN A 402 8.68 -13.48 -32.15
N LYS A 403 8.45 -12.31 -32.73
CA LYS A 403 8.49 -11.05 -31.99
C LYS A 403 7.28 -10.99 -31.06
N GLU A 404 7.54 -11.10 -29.78
CA GLU A 404 6.52 -11.02 -28.74
C GLU A 404 6.06 -9.58 -28.55
N GLU A 405 4.84 -9.41 -28.07
CA GLU A 405 4.23 -8.10 -27.85
C GLU A 405 4.87 -7.39 -26.65
N THR A 406 5.12 -6.08 -26.79
CA THR A 406 5.72 -5.25 -25.74
C THR A 406 4.70 -4.87 -24.65
N SER A 407 5.16 -4.68 -23.42
CA SER A 407 4.34 -4.16 -22.33
C SER A 407 3.65 -2.84 -22.68
N ALA A 408 4.33 -1.95 -23.41
CA ALA A 408 3.78 -0.66 -23.81
C ALA A 408 2.57 -0.79 -24.74
N ALA A 409 2.55 -1.77 -25.64
CA ALA A 409 1.41 -2.03 -26.53
C ALA A 409 0.20 -2.54 -25.75
N ILE A 410 0.42 -3.50 -24.84
CA ILE A 410 -0.62 -4.04 -23.95
C ILE A 410 -1.17 -2.91 -23.03
N GLN A 411 -0.28 -2.13 -22.41
CA GLN A 411 -0.66 -1.04 -21.51
C GLN A 411 -1.58 -0.01 -22.18
N LYS A 412 -1.34 0.32 -23.44
CA LYS A 412 -2.23 1.23 -24.22
C LYS A 412 -3.66 0.69 -24.32
N ARG A 413 -3.83 -0.60 -24.65
CA ARG A 413 -5.17 -1.22 -24.73
C ARG A 413 -5.84 -1.26 -23.37
N VAL A 414 -5.09 -1.64 -22.34
CA VAL A 414 -5.57 -1.63 -20.95
C VAL A 414 -6.04 -0.23 -20.55
N ALA A 415 -5.25 0.81 -20.84
CA ALA A 415 -5.58 2.18 -20.49
C ALA A 415 -6.89 2.63 -21.15
N VAL A 416 -7.09 2.36 -22.45
CA VAL A 416 -8.32 2.69 -23.18
C VAL A 416 -9.54 2.02 -22.53
N ALA A 417 -9.46 0.73 -22.23
CA ALA A 417 -10.56 0.00 -21.60
C ALA A 417 -10.83 0.48 -20.15
N GLN A 418 -9.80 0.85 -19.41
CA GLN A 418 -9.96 1.44 -18.08
C GLN A 418 -10.54 2.87 -18.12
N ASP A 419 -10.28 3.64 -19.16
CA ASP A 419 -10.91 4.95 -19.36
C ASP A 419 -12.43 4.81 -19.56
N ILE A 420 -12.88 3.80 -20.34
CA ILE A 420 -14.30 3.45 -20.48
C ILE A 420 -14.93 3.13 -19.13
N GLN A 421 -14.24 2.35 -18.29
CA GLN A 421 -14.72 2.01 -16.93
C GLN A 421 -14.79 3.25 -16.06
N ARG A 422 -13.74 4.10 -16.05
CA ARG A 422 -13.72 5.34 -15.26
C ARG A 422 -14.87 6.28 -15.61
N GLU A 423 -15.17 6.46 -16.89
CA GLU A 423 -16.29 7.30 -17.32
C GLU A 423 -17.63 6.68 -16.92
N ARG A 424 -17.80 5.36 -17.12
CA ARG A 424 -19.02 4.63 -16.75
C ARG A 424 -19.30 4.72 -15.25
N TYR A 425 -18.26 4.61 -14.40
CA TYR A 425 -18.39 4.59 -12.95
C TYR A 425 -18.11 5.93 -12.26
N ARG A 426 -18.03 7.01 -13.03
CA ARG A 426 -17.68 8.35 -12.51
C ARG A 426 -18.53 8.81 -11.33
N LYS A 427 -19.80 8.38 -11.27
CA LYS A 427 -20.75 8.72 -10.19
C LYS A 427 -20.83 7.64 -9.10
N GLU A 428 -20.04 6.58 -9.22
CA GLU A 428 -20.07 5.43 -8.34
C GLU A 428 -18.92 5.47 -7.31
N GLY A 429 -19.05 4.69 -6.25
CA GLY A 429 -17.98 4.52 -5.25
C GLY A 429 -16.88 3.52 -5.66
N PHE A 430 -16.86 3.07 -6.91
CA PHE A 430 -15.91 2.12 -7.47
C PHE A 430 -15.43 2.53 -8.86
N SER A 431 -14.32 1.95 -9.33
CA SER A 431 -13.65 2.37 -10.57
C SER A 431 -13.43 1.23 -11.58
N TYR A 432 -13.53 -0.03 -11.16
CA TYR A 432 -13.20 -1.18 -11.99
C TYR A 432 -14.33 -2.21 -12.00
N ASN A 433 -14.42 -2.99 -13.10
CA ASN A 433 -15.45 -4.00 -13.26
C ASN A 433 -15.45 -5.06 -12.15
N SER A 434 -14.29 -5.46 -11.62
CA SER A 434 -14.20 -6.39 -10.49
C SER A 434 -14.94 -5.90 -9.25
N GLN A 435 -15.13 -4.61 -9.11
CA GLN A 435 -15.73 -3.95 -7.94
C GLN A 435 -17.23 -3.71 -8.07
N ILE A 436 -17.86 -4.03 -9.20
CA ILE A 436 -19.32 -3.84 -9.39
C ILE A 436 -20.06 -4.59 -8.28
N PRO A 437 -20.89 -3.92 -7.44
CA PRO A 437 -21.65 -4.60 -6.40
C PRO A 437 -22.68 -5.56 -7.00
N ALA A 438 -23.04 -6.62 -6.28
CA ALA A 438 -24.05 -7.59 -6.73
C ALA A 438 -25.38 -6.95 -7.11
N THR A 439 -25.76 -5.87 -6.41
CA THR A 439 -26.98 -5.10 -6.66
C THR A 439 -27.00 -4.37 -8.01
N LYS A 440 -25.82 -4.08 -8.58
CA LYS A 440 -25.66 -3.34 -9.83
C LYS A 440 -25.25 -4.21 -11.03
N ILE A 441 -25.09 -5.53 -10.83
CA ILE A 441 -24.72 -6.46 -11.92
C ILE A 441 -25.71 -6.40 -13.08
N ARG A 442 -27.02 -6.37 -12.81
CA ARG A 442 -28.06 -6.28 -13.86
C ARG A 442 -27.99 -4.98 -14.65
N GLU A 443 -27.54 -3.90 -14.04
CA GLU A 443 -27.40 -2.59 -14.68
C GLU A 443 -26.20 -2.57 -15.64
N TYR A 444 -25.02 -2.98 -15.15
CA TYR A 444 -23.77 -2.84 -15.90
C TYR A 444 -23.38 -4.07 -16.74
N CYS A 445 -23.93 -5.23 -16.41
CA CYS A 445 -23.66 -6.51 -17.09
C CYS A 445 -24.96 -7.10 -17.67
N ALA A 446 -25.82 -6.26 -18.24
CA ALA A 446 -27.09 -6.72 -18.83
C ALA A 446 -26.85 -7.71 -19.95
N LEU A 447 -27.61 -8.80 -19.96
CA LEU A 447 -27.65 -9.82 -20.99
C LEU A 447 -28.96 -9.73 -21.79
N ASP A 448 -28.94 -10.16 -23.03
CA ASP A 448 -30.18 -10.38 -23.78
C ASP A 448 -30.84 -11.72 -23.42
N LYS A 449 -32.08 -11.95 -23.85
CA LYS A 449 -32.84 -13.16 -23.54
C LYS A 449 -32.17 -14.45 -23.97
N LYS A 450 -31.45 -14.45 -25.08
CA LYS A 450 -30.73 -15.60 -25.61
C LYS A 450 -29.51 -15.91 -24.73
N GLN A 451 -28.79 -14.88 -24.34
CA GLN A 451 -27.66 -14.97 -23.44
C GLN A 451 -28.08 -15.40 -22.01
N GLU A 452 -29.23 -14.91 -21.53
CA GLU A 452 -29.78 -15.37 -20.25
C GLU A 452 -30.09 -16.87 -20.27
N GLN A 453 -30.72 -17.38 -21.33
CA GLN A 453 -30.97 -18.81 -21.50
C GLN A 453 -29.68 -19.62 -21.57
N TYR A 454 -28.71 -19.16 -22.35
CA TYR A 454 -27.39 -19.79 -22.41
C TYR A 454 -26.71 -19.84 -21.02
N MET A 455 -26.75 -18.73 -20.30
CA MET A 455 -26.16 -18.68 -18.96
C MET A 455 -26.93 -19.51 -17.93
N GLU A 456 -28.23 -19.69 -18.05
CA GLU A 456 -29.02 -20.61 -17.22
C GLU A 456 -28.57 -22.07 -17.41
N GLU A 457 -28.34 -22.49 -18.68
CA GLU A 457 -27.79 -23.82 -18.96
C GLU A 457 -26.37 -23.98 -18.36
N ILE A 458 -25.49 -22.99 -18.53
CA ILE A 458 -24.14 -22.98 -17.99
C ILE A 458 -24.15 -23.00 -16.46
N TYR A 459 -25.05 -22.23 -15.84
CA TYR A 459 -25.23 -22.21 -14.39
C TYR A 459 -25.53 -23.60 -13.83
N GLY A 460 -26.45 -24.34 -14.48
CA GLY A 460 -26.76 -25.71 -14.13
C GLY A 460 -25.62 -26.71 -14.43
N LYS A 461 -25.02 -26.62 -15.64
CA LYS A 461 -23.94 -27.52 -16.06
C LYS A 461 -22.68 -27.37 -15.22
N LEU A 462 -22.31 -26.16 -14.84
CA LEU A 462 -21.12 -25.85 -14.04
C LEU A 462 -21.42 -25.72 -12.55
N GLN A 463 -22.64 -25.96 -12.09
CA GLN A 463 -23.08 -25.85 -10.69
C GLN A 463 -22.60 -24.53 -10.04
N LEU A 464 -22.70 -23.42 -10.79
CA LEU A 464 -22.21 -22.14 -10.33
C LEU A 464 -22.94 -21.66 -9.06
N THR A 465 -22.21 -21.06 -8.14
CA THR A 465 -22.82 -20.26 -7.07
C THR A 465 -23.24 -18.90 -7.60
N ALA A 466 -24.15 -18.19 -6.93
CA ALA A 466 -24.51 -16.83 -7.29
C ALA A 466 -23.28 -15.91 -7.33
N ARG A 467 -22.30 -16.11 -6.43
CA ARG A 467 -21.04 -15.36 -6.38
C ARG A 467 -20.19 -15.64 -7.62
N SER A 468 -20.02 -16.90 -8.00
CA SER A 468 -19.28 -17.30 -9.21
C SER A 468 -19.93 -16.77 -10.50
N TYR A 469 -21.26 -16.79 -10.57
CA TYR A 469 -22.02 -16.22 -11.67
C TYR A 469 -21.77 -14.70 -11.83
N HIS A 470 -21.85 -13.94 -10.74
CA HIS A 470 -21.58 -12.51 -10.78
C HIS A 470 -20.13 -12.19 -11.21
N LYS A 471 -19.15 -12.99 -10.80
CA LYS A 471 -17.76 -12.82 -11.22
C LYS A 471 -17.59 -13.04 -12.71
N LEU A 472 -18.21 -14.10 -13.24
CA LEU A 472 -18.18 -14.39 -14.67
C LEU A 472 -18.73 -13.20 -15.46
N LEU A 473 -19.84 -12.61 -15.03
CA LEU A 473 -20.40 -11.43 -15.68
C LEU A 473 -19.49 -10.20 -15.61
N ARG A 474 -18.79 -9.97 -14.48
CA ARG A 474 -17.82 -8.89 -14.36
C ARG A 474 -16.62 -9.07 -15.31
N VAL A 475 -16.14 -10.32 -15.47
CA VAL A 475 -15.07 -10.65 -16.43
C VAL A 475 -15.57 -10.45 -17.85
N ALA A 476 -16.76 -10.94 -18.18
CA ALA A 476 -17.38 -10.74 -19.50
C ALA A 476 -17.58 -9.24 -19.83
N ARG A 477 -17.93 -8.41 -18.83
CA ARG A 477 -18.00 -6.93 -19.01
C ARG A 477 -16.62 -6.34 -19.29
N THR A 478 -15.56 -6.84 -18.63
CA THR A 478 -14.19 -6.40 -18.90
C THR A 478 -13.76 -6.74 -20.32
N LEU A 479 -14.07 -7.94 -20.78
CA LEU A 479 -13.80 -8.36 -22.17
C LEU A 479 -14.53 -7.47 -23.20
N ALA A 480 -15.78 -7.13 -22.91
CA ALA A 480 -16.54 -6.22 -23.77
C ALA A 480 -15.94 -4.80 -23.80
N ASP A 481 -15.42 -4.30 -22.67
CA ASP A 481 -14.73 -3.00 -22.61
C ASP A 481 -13.41 -3.02 -23.38
N MET A 482 -12.66 -4.13 -23.35
CA MET A 482 -11.44 -4.31 -24.14
C MET A 482 -11.69 -4.29 -25.66
N ASP A 483 -12.87 -4.75 -26.08
CA ASP A 483 -13.30 -4.71 -27.46
C ASP A 483 -14.00 -3.40 -27.84
N GLY A 484 -14.11 -2.43 -26.90
CA GLY A 484 -14.82 -1.16 -27.10
C GLY A 484 -16.35 -1.32 -27.25
N GLY A 485 -16.91 -2.45 -26.78
CA GLY A 485 -18.32 -2.78 -26.92
C GLY A 485 -19.19 -2.25 -25.77
N ASP A 486 -20.32 -1.64 -26.10
CA ASP A 486 -21.29 -1.19 -25.08
C ASP A 486 -22.02 -2.35 -24.40
N ARG A 487 -22.14 -3.49 -25.07
CA ARG A 487 -22.85 -4.69 -24.60
C ARG A 487 -21.94 -5.91 -24.55
N ILE A 488 -22.28 -6.81 -23.65
CA ILE A 488 -21.64 -8.14 -23.58
C ILE A 488 -22.15 -8.96 -24.78
N CYS A 489 -21.21 -9.59 -25.53
CA CYS A 489 -21.52 -10.51 -26.62
C CYS A 489 -21.26 -11.96 -26.22
N ASP A 490 -21.77 -12.94 -26.99
CA ASP A 490 -21.63 -14.37 -26.71
C ASP A 490 -20.15 -14.78 -26.54
N ARG A 491 -19.25 -14.29 -27.39
CA ARG A 491 -17.80 -14.55 -27.29
C ARG A 491 -17.19 -14.09 -25.96
N HIS A 492 -17.70 -12.99 -25.36
CA HIS A 492 -17.21 -12.50 -24.05
C HIS A 492 -17.64 -13.44 -22.93
N LEU A 493 -18.85 -14.00 -23.01
CA LEU A 493 -19.34 -15.01 -22.08
C LEU A 493 -18.54 -16.31 -22.19
N GLU A 494 -18.28 -16.77 -23.42
CA GLU A 494 -17.50 -17.97 -23.69
C GLU A 494 -16.07 -17.87 -23.14
N GLU A 495 -15.36 -16.74 -23.41
CA GLU A 495 -14.02 -16.52 -22.84
C GLU A 495 -14.06 -16.43 -21.32
N ALA A 496 -15.03 -15.75 -20.72
CA ALA A 496 -15.17 -15.65 -19.28
C ALA A 496 -15.48 -17.01 -18.62
N ILE A 497 -16.28 -17.87 -19.28
CA ILE A 497 -16.56 -19.23 -18.84
C ILE A 497 -15.29 -20.07 -18.86
N CYS A 498 -14.45 -19.95 -19.90
CA CYS A 498 -13.17 -20.64 -19.95
C CYS A 498 -12.30 -20.38 -18.72
N TYR A 499 -12.25 -19.13 -18.21
CA TYR A 499 -11.49 -18.78 -17.02
C TYR A 499 -12.05 -19.38 -15.71
N ARG A 500 -13.29 -19.91 -15.72
CA ARG A 500 -13.92 -20.55 -14.54
C ARG A 500 -14.02 -22.08 -14.67
N SER A 501 -13.87 -22.63 -15.87
CA SER A 501 -13.97 -24.08 -16.09
C SER A 501 -12.89 -24.90 -15.35
N PHE A 502 -11.78 -24.24 -14.96
CA PHE A 502 -10.69 -24.87 -14.20
C PHE A 502 -11.04 -25.19 -12.75
N ASP A 503 -11.98 -24.47 -12.13
CA ASP A 503 -12.45 -24.81 -10.77
C ASP A 503 -12.94 -26.25 -10.73
N ARG A 504 -13.67 -26.66 -11.76
CA ARG A 504 -14.19 -28.01 -11.90
C ARG A 504 -13.11 -29.07 -12.11
N LYS A 505 -12.11 -28.76 -12.93
CA LYS A 505 -10.99 -29.68 -13.23
C LYS A 505 -10.19 -30.09 -12.01
N PHE A 506 -10.05 -29.19 -11.01
CA PHE A 506 -9.18 -29.38 -9.86
C PHE A 506 -9.93 -29.54 -8.53
N TRP A 507 -11.07 -28.86 -8.31
CA TRP A 507 -11.77 -28.83 -7.02
C TRP A 507 -13.12 -29.53 -6.99
N GLU A 508 -13.73 -29.88 -8.12
CA GLU A 508 -14.94 -30.72 -8.11
C GLU A 508 -14.60 -32.21 -7.91
N ARG A 509 -15.44 -32.85 -7.12
CA ARG A 509 -15.39 -34.30 -6.82
C ARG A 509 -15.99 -35.13 -7.95
#